data_0883a5a5d80e2ec86d5583d95ceb3204
#
_entry.id   0883a5a5d80e2ec86d5583d95ceb3204
#
_cell.length_a   1.000
_cell.length_b   1.000
_cell.length_c   1.000
_cell.angle_alpha   90.00
_cell.angle_beta   90.00
_cell.angle_gamma   90.00
#
_symmetry.space_group_name_H-M   'P 1'
#
loop_
_entity.id
_entity.type
_entity.pdbx_description
1 polymer ?
#
loop_
_entity_poly.entity_id
_entity_poly.type
_entity_poly.pdbx_seq_one_letter_code
_entity_poly.pdbx_strand_id
1 'polypeptide(L)'
;GKGGRTMRKVTTELIVKVKKRMVVDNSENIPYLVIGTPATIKILDGNGGYTCTAGGSATYLKCSMSEDGTEVIIEGLKRYRYNNKVTIADQDGEKIEVTITAIDDPYLENPSYRYMLAGSYSYQSLSTSKVGEIMHSADFNLSQLLVKSSTTSSASGYAVQFTGDLGVGSKTNATLYKVTRNAVDKNVGYPIEDCRIDKVEDGWYWVSFLEPGYTVRSYFITKE
;
A
#
# COMPACT_ATOMS: atom_id res chain seq x y z
N GLY A 1 -75.63 -34.95 -13.41
CA GLY A 1 -74.27 -34.64 -13.73
C GLY A 1 -73.43 -34.29 -12.49
N LYS A 2 -72.60 -35.17 -12.11
CA LYS A 2 -71.65 -34.90 -11.03
C LYS A 2 -70.46 -34.11 -11.58
N GLY A 3 -70.47 -32.80 -11.39
CA GLY A 3 -69.31 -31.97 -11.67
C GLY A 3 -68.22 -32.22 -10.64
N GLY A 4 -67.17 -32.92 -11.02
CA GLY A 4 -65.98 -33.03 -10.19
C GLY A 4 -65.28 -31.68 -10.11
N ARG A 5 -65.16 -31.11 -8.93
CA ARG A 5 -64.30 -29.96 -8.70
C ARG A 5 -62.84 -30.44 -8.71
N THR A 6 -62.08 -30.06 -9.72
CA THR A 6 -60.65 -30.23 -9.71
C THR A 6 -60.03 -29.08 -8.91
N MET A 7 -59.55 -29.36 -7.70
CA MET A 7 -58.78 -28.38 -6.96
C MET A 7 -57.37 -28.26 -7.56
N ARG A 8 -57.05 -27.11 -8.10
CA ARG A 8 -55.67 -26.76 -8.45
C ARG A 8 -54.88 -26.49 -7.17
N LYS A 9 -53.90 -27.33 -6.94
CA LYS A 9 -52.91 -27.07 -5.90
C LYS A 9 -51.92 -26.03 -6.41
N VAL A 10 -52.00 -24.80 -5.90
CA VAL A 10 -51.03 -23.75 -6.19
C VAL A 10 -49.90 -23.87 -5.16
N THR A 11 -48.74 -24.29 -5.64
CA THR A 11 -47.52 -24.32 -4.82
C THR A 11 -46.81 -23.00 -5.04
N THR A 12 -46.74 -22.16 -4.03
CA THR A 12 -45.90 -20.95 -4.06
C THR A 12 -44.54 -21.31 -3.50
N GLU A 13 -43.54 -21.30 -4.35
CA GLU A 13 -42.15 -21.41 -3.89
C GLU A 13 -41.71 -20.10 -3.25
N LEU A 14 -41.39 -20.18 -1.96
CA LEU A 14 -40.78 -19.05 -1.24
C LEU A 14 -39.28 -19.11 -1.48
N ILE A 15 -38.78 -18.22 -2.34
CA ILE A 15 -37.32 -18.05 -2.52
C ILE A 15 -36.85 -17.13 -1.40
N VAL A 16 -36.16 -17.70 -0.42
CA VAL A 16 -35.49 -16.93 0.62
C VAL A 16 -34.10 -16.54 0.11
N LYS A 17 -33.93 -15.28 -0.22
CA LYS A 17 -32.64 -14.73 -0.56
C LYS A 17 -31.84 -14.51 0.74
N VAL A 18 -30.77 -15.29 0.93
CA VAL A 18 -29.85 -15.10 2.05
C VAL A 18 -28.89 -13.96 1.69
N LYS A 19 -28.96 -12.87 2.43
CA LYS A 19 -27.97 -11.81 2.33
C LYS A 19 -26.62 -12.31 2.82
N LYS A 20 -25.61 -12.15 1.98
CA LYS A 20 -24.23 -12.44 2.33
C LYS A 20 -23.55 -11.17 2.81
N ARG A 21 -22.69 -11.32 3.80
CA ARG A 21 -21.75 -10.26 4.15
C ARG A 21 -20.73 -10.10 3.05
N MET A 22 -20.42 -8.85 2.68
CA MET A 22 -19.35 -8.58 1.76
C MET A 22 -18.01 -8.86 2.43
N VAL A 23 -17.19 -9.66 1.78
CA VAL A 23 -15.83 -10.01 2.22
C VAL A 23 -14.86 -9.59 1.14
N VAL A 24 -13.88 -8.79 1.53
CA VAL A 24 -12.77 -8.40 0.66
C VAL A 24 -11.48 -9.02 1.19
N ASP A 25 -10.44 -9.07 0.36
CA ASP A 25 -9.10 -9.36 0.84
C ASP A 25 -8.68 -8.31 1.89
N ASN A 26 -7.53 -8.47 2.52
CA ASN A 26 -7.07 -7.71 3.69
C ASN A 26 -6.95 -6.18 3.52
N SER A 27 -7.73 -5.55 2.68
CA SER A 27 -7.49 -4.20 2.17
C SER A 27 -8.49 -3.15 2.63
N GLU A 28 -9.13 -3.30 3.80
CA GLU A 28 -10.00 -2.23 4.36
C GLU A 28 -9.19 -0.97 4.73
N ASN A 29 -7.89 -1.11 4.87
CA ASN A 29 -7.00 -0.01 5.17
C ASN A 29 -5.74 -0.10 4.29
N ILE A 30 -5.62 0.81 3.33
CA ILE A 30 -4.44 0.95 2.49
C ILE A 30 -3.56 2.03 3.11
N PRO A 31 -2.33 1.71 3.53
CA PRO A 31 -1.47 2.67 4.22
C PRO A 31 -1.11 3.87 3.35
N TYR A 32 -0.90 3.66 2.08
CA TYR A 32 -0.71 4.71 1.09
C TYR A 32 -0.93 4.19 -0.32
N LEU A 33 -1.17 5.11 -1.22
CA LEU A 33 -1.36 4.87 -2.64
C LEU A 33 -0.28 5.63 -3.41
N VAL A 34 0.44 4.93 -4.27
CA VAL A 34 1.47 5.54 -5.13
C VAL A 34 0.83 5.93 -6.46
N ILE A 35 0.98 7.20 -6.84
CA ILE A 35 0.52 7.69 -8.14
C ILE A 35 1.25 6.91 -9.24
N GLY A 36 0.48 6.36 -10.19
CA GLY A 36 1.01 5.51 -11.27
C GLY A 36 1.06 4.02 -10.94
N THR A 37 0.78 3.62 -9.70
CA THR A 37 0.72 2.21 -9.29
C THR A 37 -0.64 1.95 -8.62
N PRO A 38 -1.65 1.49 -9.36
CA PRO A 38 -2.96 1.22 -8.81
C PRO A 38 -2.93 0.15 -7.72
N ALA A 39 -3.77 0.32 -6.70
CA ALA A 39 -4.07 -0.72 -5.73
C ALA A 39 -5.32 -1.49 -6.17
N THR A 40 -5.33 -2.79 -5.93
CA THR A 40 -6.46 -3.67 -6.25
C THR A 40 -6.99 -4.31 -4.98
N ILE A 41 -8.30 -4.26 -4.80
CA ILE A 41 -9.00 -4.95 -3.73
C ILE A 41 -9.86 -6.03 -4.37
N LYS A 42 -9.66 -7.28 -3.96
CA LYS A 42 -10.46 -8.41 -4.42
C LYS A 42 -11.68 -8.60 -3.54
N ILE A 43 -12.84 -8.70 -4.15
CA ILE A 43 -14.08 -9.06 -3.46
C ILE A 43 -14.17 -10.59 -3.47
N LEU A 44 -14.12 -11.18 -2.28
CA LEU A 44 -14.05 -12.63 -2.11
C LEU A 44 -15.42 -13.26 -1.98
N ASP A 45 -16.39 -12.55 -1.41
CA ASP A 45 -17.77 -12.99 -1.25
C ASP A 45 -18.71 -11.79 -1.08
N GLY A 46 -19.98 -11.96 -1.39
CA GLY A 46 -21.01 -10.92 -1.28
C GLY A 46 -22.23 -11.22 -2.15
N ASN A 47 -23.05 -10.20 -2.36
CA ASN A 47 -24.35 -10.35 -3.05
C ASN A 47 -24.28 -9.95 -4.54
N GLY A 48 -23.13 -9.61 -5.07
CA GLY A 48 -22.97 -9.22 -6.47
C GLY A 48 -23.40 -7.77 -6.75
N GLY A 49 -23.29 -7.37 -8.02
CA GLY A 49 -23.64 -6.02 -8.46
C GLY A 49 -22.79 -4.95 -7.81
N TYR A 50 -21.49 -5.19 -7.67
CA TYR A 50 -20.58 -4.31 -6.94
C TYR A 50 -20.31 -3.02 -7.69
N THR A 51 -20.28 -1.93 -6.92
CA THR A 51 -19.89 -0.60 -7.36
C THR A 51 -18.91 0.00 -6.38
N CYS A 52 -18.14 0.99 -6.84
CA CYS A 52 -17.25 1.74 -5.98
C CYS A 52 -17.40 3.24 -6.22
N THR A 53 -17.25 4.02 -5.16
CA THR A 53 -17.31 5.48 -5.22
C THR A 53 -16.21 6.10 -4.39
N ALA A 54 -15.61 7.15 -4.92
CA ALA A 54 -14.60 7.96 -4.23
C ALA A 54 -15.22 9.08 -3.37
N GLY A 55 -16.47 9.46 -3.62
CA GLY A 55 -17.17 10.49 -2.88
C GLY A 55 -16.38 11.80 -2.79
N GLY A 56 -16.19 12.31 -1.57
CA GLY A 56 -15.42 13.52 -1.31
C GLY A 56 -13.92 13.41 -1.62
N SER A 57 -13.41 12.20 -1.83
CA SER A 57 -12.01 11.94 -2.21
C SER A 57 -11.75 11.98 -3.71
N ALA A 58 -12.76 12.25 -4.54
CA ALA A 58 -12.67 12.21 -6.01
C ALA A 58 -11.65 13.19 -6.61
N THR A 59 -11.25 14.23 -5.89
CA THR A 59 -10.18 15.14 -6.29
C THR A 59 -8.81 14.47 -6.29
N TYR A 60 -8.59 13.50 -5.38
CA TYR A 60 -7.28 12.94 -5.08
C TYR A 60 -7.09 11.52 -5.59
N LEU A 61 -8.18 10.78 -5.77
CA LEU A 61 -8.15 9.40 -6.26
C LEU A 61 -9.38 9.10 -7.11
N LYS A 62 -9.28 8.05 -7.89
CA LYS A 62 -10.42 7.46 -8.59
C LYS A 62 -10.48 5.96 -8.31
N CYS A 63 -11.67 5.41 -8.36
CA CYS A 63 -11.90 3.98 -8.29
C CYS A 63 -12.77 3.50 -9.44
N SER A 64 -12.54 2.27 -9.85
CA SER A 64 -13.30 1.60 -10.89
C SER A 64 -13.39 0.11 -10.60
N MET A 65 -14.39 -0.55 -11.18
CA MET A 65 -14.49 -1.99 -11.13
C MET A 65 -13.68 -2.63 -12.25
N SER A 66 -13.09 -3.79 -11.98
CA SER A 66 -12.52 -4.63 -13.02
C SER A 66 -13.60 -5.07 -14.02
N GLU A 67 -13.17 -5.53 -15.20
CA GLU A 67 -14.07 -5.97 -16.27
C GLU A 67 -15.03 -7.07 -15.80
N ASP A 68 -14.55 -8.02 -15.01
CA ASP A 68 -15.37 -9.11 -14.46
C ASP A 68 -16.19 -8.69 -13.21
N GLY A 69 -16.04 -7.46 -12.74
CA GLY A 69 -16.78 -6.91 -11.60
C GLY A 69 -16.39 -7.47 -10.24
N THR A 70 -15.26 -8.18 -10.11
CA THR A 70 -14.84 -8.83 -8.86
C THR A 70 -13.72 -8.09 -8.12
N GLU A 71 -13.11 -7.10 -8.75
CA GLU A 71 -12.01 -6.34 -8.19
C GLU A 71 -12.29 -4.84 -8.26
N VAL A 72 -11.89 -4.13 -7.23
CA VAL A 72 -11.90 -2.66 -7.18
C VAL A 72 -10.49 -2.16 -7.45
N ILE A 73 -10.34 -1.30 -8.44
CA ILE A 73 -9.07 -0.69 -8.82
C ILE A 73 -9.06 0.75 -8.33
N ILE A 74 -8.08 1.11 -7.52
CA ILE A 74 -7.96 2.43 -6.92
C ILE A 74 -6.67 3.07 -7.42
N GLU A 75 -6.78 4.26 -8.01
CA GLU A 75 -5.67 5.00 -8.57
C GLU A 75 -5.54 6.37 -7.90
N GLY A 76 -4.32 6.70 -7.47
CA GLY A 76 -3.98 8.03 -6.99
C GLY A 76 -3.88 9.03 -8.15
N LEU A 77 -4.47 10.22 -7.97
CA LEU A 77 -4.45 11.30 -8.96
C LEU A 77 -3.60 12.47 -8.52
N LYS A 78 -3.59 12.76 -7.22
CA LYS A 78 -2.93 13.93 -6.65
C LYS A 78 -2.43 13.62 -5.25
N ARG A 79 -1.26 14.13 -4.91
CA ARG A 79 -0.70 13.99 -3.56
C ARG A 79 -1.64 14.54 -2.51
N TYR A 80 -1.85 13.77 -1.45
CA TYR A 80 -2.66 14.15 -0.31
C TYR A 80 -2.22 13.39 0.94
N ARG A 81 -1.99 14.10 2.04
CA ARG A 81 -1.40 13.55 3.27
C ARG A 81 -2.43 13.05 4.28
N TYR A 82 -3.70 13.19 3.99
CA TYR A 82 -4.78 12.86 4.91
C TYR A 82 -5.59 11.69 4.37
N ASN A 83 -6.41 11.11 5.23
CA ASN A 83 -7.24 9.98 4.90
C ASN A 83 -8.22 10.29 3.75
N ASN A 84 -8.23 9.40 2.79
CA ASN A 84 -9.23 9.31 1.74
C ASN A 84 -10.04 8.05 1.92
N LYS A 85 -11.22 8.01 1.33
CA LYS A 85 -12.13 6.88 1.45
C LYS A 85 -12.71 6.48 0.10
N VAL A 86 -12.82 5.16 -0.07
CA VAL A 86 -13.55 4.53 -1.17
C VAL A 86 -14.62 3.66 -0.56
N THR A 87 -15.85 3.81 -1.02
CA THR A 87 -16.97 2.97 -0.61
C THR A 87 -17.25 1.93 -1.68
N ILE A 88 -17.26 0.67 -1.28
CA ILE A 88 -17.67 -0.46 -2.12
C ILE A 88 -19.07 -0.85 -1.67
N ALA A 89 -19.99 -0.95 -2.60
CA ALA A 89 -21.37 -1.33 -2.34
C ALA A 89 -21.80 -2.51 -3.22
N ASP A 90 -22.69 -3.35 -2.71
CA ASP A 90 -23.33 -4.39 -3.52
C ASP A 90 -24.78 -4.01 -3.89
N GLN A 91 -25.42 -4.87 -4.68
CA GLN A 91 -26.80 -4.63 -5.13
C GLN A 91 -27.84 -4.67 -4.02
N ASP A 92 -27.52 -5.24 -2.87
CA ASP A 92 -28.43 -5.36 -1.72
C ASP A 92 -28.20 -4.27 -0.67
N GLY A 93 -27.33 -3.31 -0.94
CA GLY A 93 -27.06 -2.19 -0.07
C GLY A 93 -26.01 -2.43 1.01
N GLU A 94 -25.34 -3.59 1.01
CA GLU A 94 -24.17 -3.82 1.85
C GLU A 94 -23.02 -2.93 1.38
N LYS A 95 -22.28 -2.36 2.33
CA LYS A 95 -21.18 -1.44 2.03
C LYS A 95 -19.94 -1.76 2.86
N ILE A 96 -18.78 -1.58 2.24
CA ILE A 96 -17.50 -1.54 2.93
C ILE A 96 -16.83 -0.22 2.60
N GLU A 97 -16.26 0.40 3.62
CA GLU A 97 -15.46 1.61 3.48
C GLU A 97 -13.99 1.24 3.56
N VAL A 98 -13.23 1.62 2.54
CA VAL A 98 -11.79 1.44 2.46
C VAL A 98 -11.12 2.77 2.73
N THR A 99 -10.22 2.81 3.71
CA THR A 99 -9.46 4.00 4.04
C THR A 99 -8.09 3.95 3.37
N ILE A 100 -7.71 5.03 2.70
CA ILE A 100 -6.38 5.25 2.14
C ILE A 100 -5.74 6.37 2.96
N THR A 101 -4.67 6.05 3.69
CA THR A 101 -4.06 6.97 4.66
C THR A 101 -3.32 8.13 4.01
N ALA A 102 -2.68 7.88 2.87
CA ALA A 102 -1.97 8.91 2.12
C ALA A 102 -1.89 8.57 0.64
N ILE A 103 -1.72 9.59 -0.18
CA ILE A 103 -1.44 9.45 -1.62
C ILE A 103 -0.15 10.22 -1.91
N ASP A 104 0.82 9.59 -2.53
CA ASP A 104 2.10 10.21 -2.85
C ASP A 104 2.68 9.70 -4.17
N ASP A 105 3.66 10.43 -4.65
CA ASP A 105 4.50 10.06 -5.77
C ASP A 105 5.96 10.05 -5.32
N PRO A 106 6.57 8.87 -5.14
CA PRO A 106 7.96 8.79 -4.72
C PRO A 106 8.95 9.30 -5.76
N TYR A 107 8.54 9.44 -7.03
CA TYR A 107 9.38 9.87 -8.14
C TYR A 107 9.18 11.33 -8.53
N LEU A 108 8.80 12.16 -7.57
CA LEU A 108 8.62 13.60 -7.79
C LEU A 108 9.87 14.25 -8.36
N GLU A 109 9.63 15.31 -9.14
CA GLU A 109 10.69 16.15 -9.73
C GLU A 109 11.63 16.74 -8.66
N ASN A 110 11.11 17.07 -7.49
CA ASN A 110 11.89 17.55 -6.35
C ASN A 110 11.90 16.52 -5.23
N PRO A 111 12.87 15.59 -5.21
CA PRO A 111 12.95 14.56 -4.18
C PRO A 111 13.24 15.16 -2.79
N SER A 112 12.80 14.47 -1.75
CA SER A 112 13.07 14.82 -0.35
C SER A 112 13.37 13.56 0.45
N TYR A 113 14.09 13.70 1.56
CA TYR A 113 14.28 12.58 2.50
C TYR A 113 12.92 12.12 3.00
N ARG A 114 12.60 10.86 2.81
CA ARG A 114 11.35 10.28 3.29
C ARG A 114 11.33 8.78 3.22
N TYR A 115 10.41 8.21 3.95
CA TYR A 115 10.05 6.80 3.85
C TYR A 115 8.53 6.65 3.88
N MET A 116 8.05 5.64 3.18
CA MET A 116 6.65 5.23 3.13
C MET A 116 6.65 3.72 3.39
N LEU A 117 6.40 3.34 4.64
CA LEU A 117 6.50 1.96 5.09
C LEU A 117 5.12 1.34 5.29
N ALA A 118 4.82 0.30 4.52
CA ALA A 118 3.53 -0.38 4.57
C ALA A 118 3.29 -1.06 5.92
N GLY A 119 4.31 -1.69 6.48
CA GLY A 119 4.21 -2.48 7.71
C GLY A 119 3.96 -1.65 8.97
N SER A 120 4.41 -0.42 9.00
CA SER A 120 4.21 0.48 10.14
C SER A 120 3.11 1.52 9.91
N TYR A 121 2.44 1.49 8.76
CA TYR A 121 1.54 2.57 8.31
C TYR A 121 2.20 3.96 8.41
N SER A 122 3.51 3.97 8.22
CA SER A 122 4.32 5.17 8.45
C SER A 122 4.56 5.87 7.13
N TYR A 123 3.85 6.97 6.92
CA TYR A 123 4.14 7.90 5.85
C TYR A 123 4.76 9.15 6.46
N GLN A 124 6.00 9.44 6.10
CA GLN A 124 6.64 10.67 6.50
C GLN A 124 7.34 11.35 5.33
N SER A 125 6.87 12.53 5.00
CA SER A 125 7.62 13.48 4.20
C SER A 125 8.51 14.26 5.14
N LEU A 126 9.81 14.06 5.05
CA LEU A 126 10.75 14.63 5.98
C LEU A 126 11.10 16.07 5.58
N SER A 127 11.32 16.91 6.58
CA SER A 127 11.73 18.29 6.37
C SER A 127 13.21 18.40 5.95
N THR A 128 13.61 19.58 5.50
CA THR A 128 15.00 19.88 5.09
C THR A 128 16.05 19.67 6.18
N SER A 129 15.64 19.50 7.44
CA SER A 129 16.53 19.20 8.56
C SER A 129 16.91 17.73 8.70
N LYS A 130 16.43 16.85 7.82
CA LYS A 130 16.73 15.42 7.83
C LYS A 130 18.07 15.13 7.12
N VAL A 131 18.66 14.03 7.49
CA VAL A 131 20.00 13.62 7.05
C VAL A 131 19.92 12.22 6.46
N GLY A 132 20.60 12.02 5.35
CA GLY A 132 20.83 10.71 4.76
C GLY A 132 22.28 10.28 4.91
N GLU A 133 22.48 8.99 4.87
CA GLU A 133 23.80 8.37 4.74
C GLU A 133 23.74 7.25 3.72
N ILE A 134 24.81 7.14 2.92
CA ILE A 134 24.94 6.11 1.89
C ILE A 134 26.31 5.48 2.05
N MET A 135 26.36 4.17 2.17
CA MET A 135 27.59 3.41 2.32
C MET A 135 27.62 2.22 1.37
N HIS A 136 28.78 1.93 0.86
CA HIS A 136 29.07 0.70 0.11
C HIS A 136 30.44 0.17 0.50
N SER A 137 30.48 -1.12 0.88
CA SER A 137 31.73 -1.85 1.08
C SER A 137 31.98 -2.78 -0.10
N ALA A 138 33.01 -2.49 -0.88
CA ALA A 138 33.39 -3.33 -2.01
C ALA A 138 33.85 -4.73 -1.54
N ASP A 139 34.57 -4.81 -0.41
CA ASP A 139 35.09 -6.07 0.14
C ASP A 139 33.98 -7.08 0.50
N PHE A 140 32.86 -6.57 1.02
CA PHE A 140 31.72 -7.41 1.41
C PHE A 140 30.57 -7.35 0.42
N ASN A 141 30.68 -6.53 -0.63
CA ASN A 141 29.60 -6.25 -1.55
C ASN A 141 28.29 -5.86 -0.80
N LEU A 142 28.44 -5.06 0.22
CA LEU A 142 27.38 -4.68 1.14
C LEU A 142 27.10 -3.18 1.02
N SER A 143 25.85 -2.82 0.85
CA SER A 143 25.40 -1.44 0.79
C SER A 143 24.37 -1.14 1.86
N GLN A 144 24.36 0.11 2.31
CA GLN A 144 23.41 0.61 3.29
C GLN A 144 22.99 2.04 2.92
N LEU A 145 21.70 2.27 2.95
CA LEU A 145 21.12 3.59 2.78
C LEU A 145 20.25 3.88 3.99
N LEU A 146 20.33 5.09 4.53
CA LEU A 146 19.50 5.48 5.67
C LEU A 146 18.98 6.91 5.57
N VAL A 147 17.89 7.14 6.29
CA VAL A 147 17.33 8.45 6.60
C VAL A 147 17.15 8.56 8.10
N LYS A 148 17.62 9.63 8.68
CA LYS A 148 17.47 9.91 10.11
C LYS A 148 17.05 11.35 10.38
N SER A 149 16.48 11.57 11.55
CA SER A 149 15.88 12.85 11.92
C SER A 149 16.89 14.00 12.10
N SER A 150 18.13 13.70 12.46
CA SER A 150 19.17 14.69 12.73
C SER A 150 20.55 14.02 12.81
N THR A 151 21.57 14.82 13.15
CA THR A 151 22.92 14.34 13.47
C THR A 151 23.17 14.23 14.98
N THR A 152 22.17 14.50 15.79
CA THR A 152 22.30 14.48 17.25
C THR A 152 22.24 13.05 17.79
N SER A 153 22.66 12.86 19.05
CA SER A 153 22.65 11.56 19.71
C SER A 153 21.26 10.93 19.87
N SER A 154 20.20 11.70 19.71
CA SER A 154 18.79 11.22 19.77
C SER A 154 18.19 10.92 18.40
N ALA A 155 18.95 11.01 17.33
CA ALA A 155 18.44 10.79 15.98
C ALA A 155 17.80 9.41 15.80
N SER A 156 16.67 9.38 15.13
CA SER A 156 15.94 8.17 14.78
C SER A 156 15.62 8.15 13.28
N GLY A 157 15.39 6.96 12.75
CA GLY A 157 15.06 6.77 11.34
C GLY A 157 15.03 5.31 10.96
N TYR A 158 15.34 5.07 9.71
CA TYR A 158 15.40 3.72 9.13
C TYR A 158 16.60 3.56 8.23
N ALA A 159 17.08 2.33 8.13
CA ALA A 159 18.18 1.94 7.24
C ALA A 159 17.78 0.68 6.46
N VAL A 160 18.12 0.67 5.18
CA VAL A 160 18.03 -0.51 4.33
C VAL A 160 19.43 -0.99 4.03
N GLN A 161 19.73 -2.23 4.36
CA GLN A 161 21.00 -2.87 4.09
C GLN A 161 20.79 -4.06 3.15
N PHE A 162 21.64 -4.22 2.15
CA PHE A 162 21.51 -5.31 1.18
C PHE A 162 22.88 -5.71 0.61
N THR A 163 22.93 -6.91 0.04
CA THR A 163 24.07 -7.38 -0.78
C THR A 163 23.91 -6.82 -2.19
N GLY A 164 24.94 -6.20 -2.70
CA GLY A 164 24.99 -5.59 -4.01
C GLY A 164 25.56 -4.18 -4.00
N ASP A 165 25.76 -3.64 -5.19
CA ASP A 165 26.19 -2.27 -5.35
C ASP A 165 25.05 -1.25 -5.23
N LEU A 166 25.37 0.03 -5.41
CA LEU A 166 24.40 1.14 -5.35
C LEU A 166 23.75 1.48 -6.69
N GLY A 167 23.98 0.67 -7.71
CA GLY A 167 23.36 0.85 -9.03
C GLY A 167 21.88 0.46 -9.05
N VAL A 168 21.17 0.97 -10.04
CA VAL A 168 19.78 0.59 -10.29
C VAL A 168 19.67 -0.91 -10.53
N GLY A 169 18.68 -1.56 -9.95
CA GLY A 169 18.38 -2.98 -10.11
C GLY A 169 18.02 -3.68 -8.82
N SER A 170 17.75 -4.99 -8.95
CA SER A 170 17.38 -5.86 -7.83
C SER A 170 18.58 -6.12 -6.91
N LYS A 171 18.28 -6.21 -5.62
CA LYS A 171 19.26 -6.48 -4.55
C LYS A 171 18.85 -7.72 -3.77
N THR A 172 19.84 -8.35 -3.13
CA THR A 172 19.64 -9.60 -2.37
C THR A 172 19.98 -9.42 -0.89
N ASN A 173 19.52 -10.34 -0.06
CA ASN A 173 19.79 -10.34 1.39
C ASN A 173 19.49 -9.00 2.06
N ALA A 174 18.34 -8.42 1.71
CA ALA A 174 17.96 -7.11 2.21
C ALA A 174 17.30 -7.18 3.58
N THR A 175 17.64 -6.23 4.43
CA THR A 175 17.11 -6.09 5.79
C THR A 175 16.75 -4.62 6.03
N LEU A 176 15.60 -4.39 6.65
CA LEU A 176 15.19 -3.08 7.15
C LEU A 176 15.53 -3.00 8.64
N TYR A 177 16.30 -2.00 9.02
CA TYR A 177 16.66 -1.71 10.41
C TYR A 177 16.04 -0.39 10.85
N LYS A 178 15.82 -0.26 12.16
CA LYS A 178 15.58 1.05 12.79
C LYS A 178 16.91 1.73 13.09
N VAL A 179 16.90 3.05 13.03
CA VAL A 179 17.94 3.90 13.58
C VAL A 179 17.43 4.45 14.90
N THR A 180 18.14 4.19 15.99
CA THR A 180 17.84 4.69 17.32
C THR A 180 19.11 5.23 17.97
N ARG A 181 19.00 6.33 18.68
CA ARG A 181 20.16 7.00 19.29
C ARG A 181 21.31 7.21 18.30
N ASN A 182 20.96 7.68 17.11
CA ASN A 182 21.89 7.97 16.02
C ASN A 182 22.71 6.77 15.54
N ALA A 183 22.24 5.54 15.73
CA ALA A 183 22.90 4.33 15.28
C ALA A 183 21.90 3.32 14.72
N VAL A 184 22.35 2.55 13.75
CA VAL A 184 21.56 1.42 13.24
C VAL A 184 21.43 0.38 14.35
N ASP A 185 20.21 0.06 14.74
CA ASP A 185 19.92 -0.94 15.77
C ASP A 185 19.90 -2.32 15.16
N LYS A 186 20.97 -3.07 15.33
CA LYS A 186 21.12 -4.43 14.79
C LYS A 186 20.17 -5.45 15.44
N ASN A 187 19.56 -5.12 16.58
CA ASN A 187 18.61 -6.00 17.27
C ASN A 187 17.16 -5.76 16.80
N VAL A 188 16.91 -4.70 16.09
CA VAL A 188 15.58 -4.32 15.59
C VAL A 188 15.65 -4.22 14.08
N GLY A 189 15.55 -5.34 13.43
CA GLY A 189 15.54 -5.44 11.97
C GLY A 189 14.81 -6.69 11.54
N TYR A 190 14.32 -6.69 10.33
CA TYR A 190 13.69 -7.85 9.72
C TYR A 190 14.01 -7.93 8.24
N PRO A 191 14.10 -9.15 7.68
CA PRO A 191 14.34 -9.32 6.25
C PRO A 191 13.18 -8.75 5.45
N ILE A 192 13.53 -8.14 4.34
CA ILE A 192 12.57 -7.61 3.36
C ILE A 192 12.76 -8.33 2.03
N GLU A 193 11.72 -8.32 1.21
CA GLU A 193 11.69 -9.03 -0.06
C GLU A 193 11.67 -8.06 -1.23
N ASP A 194 12.12 -8.55 -2.38
CA ASP A 194 12.09 -7.81 -3.64
C ASP A 194 12.63 -6.38 -3.51
N CYS A 195 13.78 -6.25 -2.85
CA CYS A 195 14.46 -4.98 -2.67
C CYS A 195 15.10 -4.54 -4.00
N ARG A 196 14.89 -3.29 -4.35
CA ARG A 196 15.42 -2.68 -5.59
C ARG A 196 15.88 -1.26 -5.32
N ILE A 197 16.93 -0.85 -6.01
CA ILE A 197 17.17 0.56 -6.28
C ILE A 197 16.44 0.86 -7.59
N ASP A 198 15.38 1.66 -7.52
CA ASP A 198 14.54 1.96 -8.67
C ASP A 198 15.10 3.09 -9.52
N LYS A 199 15.79 4.04 -8.89
CA LYS A 199 16.31 5.24 -9.55
C LYS A 199 17.48 5.82 -8.76
N VAL A 200 18.43 6.36 -9.48
CA VAL A 200 19.53 7.17 -8.95
C VAL A 200 19.64 8.42 -9.82
N GLU A 201 19.52 9.60 -9.22
CA GLU A 201 19.60 10.87 -9.95
C GLU A 201 20.04 11.99 -9.02
N ASP A 202 21.02 12.76 -9.43
CA ASP A 202 21.55 13.91 -8.70
C ASP A 202 21.93 13.62 -7.23
N GLY A 203 22.49 12.44 -6.99
CA GLY A 203 22.87 11.97 -5.65
C GLY A 203 21.71 11.42 -4.83
N TRP A 204 20.50 11.46 -5.34
CA TRP A 204 19.33 10.84 -4.72
C TRP A 204 19.17 9.38 -5.12
N TYR A 205 18.72 8.57 -4.16
CA TYR A 205 18.45 7.14 -4.33
C TYR A 205 17.01 6.84 -3.96
N TRP A 206 16.33 6.12 -4.82
CA TRP A 206 14.98 5.58 -4.58
C TRP A 206 15.10 4.07 -4.38
N VAL A 207 14.78 3.62 -3.18
CA VAL A 207 14.78 2.20 -2.83
C VAL A 207 13.36 1.77 -2.56
N SER A 208 12.98 0.59 -3.04
CA SER A 208 11.67 0.01 -2.76
C SER A 208 11.79 -1.47 -2.42
N PHE A 209 10.85 -1.96 -1.65
CA PHE A 209 10.86 -3.33 -1.16
C PHE A 209 9.49 -3.75 -0.64
N LEU A 210 9.32 -5.05 -0.39
CA LEU A 210 8.16 -5.62 0.27
C LEU A 210 8.52 -6.02 1.69
N GLU A 211 7.76 -5.53 2.67
CA GLU A 211 7.84 -6.01 4.05
C GLU A 211 7.08 -7.33 4.19
N PRO A 212 7.51 -8.24 5.09
CA PRO A 212 6.87 -9.54 5.25
C PRO A 212 5.37 -9.44 5.54
N GLY A 213 4.57 -10.14 4.75
CA GLY A 213 3.11 -10.16 4.89
C GLY A 213 2.37 -8.98 4.26
N TYR A 214 3.08 -8.09 3.59
CA TYR A 214 2.47 -6.92 2.93
C TYR A 214 2.60 -7.03 1.41
N THR A 215 1.57 -6.60 0.70
CA THR A 215 1.53 -6.57 -0.77
C THR A 215 1.77 -5.16 -1.31
N VAL A 216 1.57 -4.14 -0.47
CA VAL A 216 1.90 -2.75 -0.81
C VAL A 216 3.41 -2.55 -0.65
N ARG A 217 4.02 -1.98 -1.68
CA ARG A 217 5.47 -1.78 -1.71
C ARG A 217 5.88 -0.59 -0.86
N SER A 218 6.89 -0.78 -0.01
CA SER A 218 7.50 0.27 0.79
C SER A 218 8.55 1.01 -0.01
N TYR A 219 8.71 2.30 0.25
CA TYR A 219 9.66 3.19 -0.43
C TYR A 219 10.54 3.93 0.57
N PHE A 220 11.74 4.22 0.12
CA PHE A 220 12.77 4.91 0.89
C PHE A 220 13.54 5.83 -0.04
N ILE A 221 13.64 7.11 0.29
CA ILE A 221 14.28 8.11 -0.57
C ILE A 221 15.29 8.88 0.25
N THR A 222 16.54 8.86 -0.19
CA THR A 222 17.65 9.47 0.54
C THR A 222 18.76 9.94 -0.38
N LYS A 223 19.62 10.76 0.15
CA LYS A 223 20.92 11.10 -0.44
C LYS A 223 21.95 11.31 0.68
N GLU A 224 23.22 11.32 0.31
CA GLU A 224 24.33 11.65 1.22
C GLU A 224 24.39 13.14 1.55
#